data_c3d76040d7e577870af440651654aad1
#
_entry.id   c3d76040d7e577870af440651654aad1
#
_cell.length_a   1.000
_cell.length_b   1.000
_cell.length_c   1.000
_cell.angle_alpha   90.00
_cell.angle_beta   90.00
_cell.angle_gamma   90.00
#
_symmetry.space_group_name_H-M   'P 1'
#
loop_
_entity.id
_entity.type
_entity.pdbx_description
1 polymer ?
#
loop_
_entity_poly.entity_id
_entity_poly.type
_entity_poly.pdbx_seq_one_letter_code
_entity_poly.pdbx_strand_id
1 'polypeptide(L)'
;MKPILIIVPGWGGTRVTWQAFITRASSEFDVHCVEMPCFGNEPCPTTVWGIEEYAEFLRTKIQVIKKSSNQKAYLLAHSFGGQISVKLLSQDSTLVDGLILSGPAIYRRRWTIKNLLFLPLAKLGTILFSLPGLRGGAGAARKILYKLAASPDYNETGGVKRDIFKKITKQDVSDCLPHLQLPVVLIAGARDRYVRSSDTARAAKAIPNARFTLTETGRHGLLHTHPDLLLTEIQSLTTTP
;
A
#
# COMPACT_ATOMS: atom_id res chain seq x y z
N MET A 1 -14.41 -21.04 -16.64
CA MET A 1 -13.36 -19.99 -16.80
C MET A 1 -12.89 -19.60 -15.41
N LYS A 2 -11.59 -19.33 -15.21
CA LYS A 2 -11.04 -18.91 -13.91
C LYS A 2 -11.50 -17.50 -13.57
N PRO A 3 -11.84 -17.18 -12.31
CA PRO A 3 -12.10 -15.80 -11.91
C PRO A 3 -10.85 -14.93 -12.08
N ILE A 4 -11.05 -13.64 -12.29
CA ILE A 4 -9.97 -12.67 -12.43
C ILE A 4 -9.46 -12.28 -11.04
N LEU A 5 -8.14 -12.29 -10.85
CA LEU A 5 -7.48 -11.76 -9.67
C LEU A 5 -6.60 -10.57 -10.08
N ILE A 6 -7.00 -9.38 -9.64
CA ILE A 6 -6.24 -8.14 -9.87
C ILE A 6 -5.39 -7.85 -8.64
N ILE A 7 -4.08 -7.79 -8.80
CA ILE A 7 -3.13 -7.47 -7.74
C ILE A 7 -2.73 -6.00 -7.85
N VAL A 8 -2.86 -5.28 -6.74
CA VAL A 8 -2.40 -3.88 -6.61
C VAL A 8 -1.29 -3.83 -5.57
N PRO A 9 -0.03 -3.76 -6.00
CA PRO A 9 1.14 -3.74 -5.11
C PRO A 9 1.19 -2.53 -4.18
N GLY A 10 2.01 -2.63 -3.13
CA GLY A 10 2.37 -1.50 -2.29
C GLY A 10 3.38 -0.57 -2.98
N TRP A 11 3.82 0.47 -2.25
CA TRP A 11 4.84 1.39 -2.73
C TRP A 11 6.14 0.64 -3.10
N GLY A 12 6.65 0.86 -4.28
CA GLY A 12 7.82 0.16 -4.79
C GLY A 12 7.56 -1.25 -5.31
N GLY A 13 6.35 -1.78 -5.14
CA GLY A 13 6.00 -3.11 -5.61
C GLY A 13 5.78 -3.16 -7.12
N THR A 14 6.25 -4.24 -7.75
CA THR A 14 6.17 -4.48 -9.18
C THR A 14 5.70 -5.91 -9.45
N ARG A 15 5.37 -6.23 -10.70
CA ARG A 15 5.07 -7.59 -11.11
C ARG A 15 6.20 -8.57 -10.73
N VAL A 16 7.45 -8.13 -10.83
CA VAL A 16 8.62 -8.96 -10.46
C VAL A 16 8.60 -9.32 -8.98
N THR A 17 8.31 -8.36 -8.10
CA THR A 17 8.25 -8.61 -6.65
C THR A 17 7.09 -9.53 -6.26
N TRP A 18 6.05 -9.62 -7.09
CA TRP A 18 4.89 -10.49 -6.89
C TRP A 18 4.96 -11.81 -7.66
N GLN A 19 6.01 -12.04 -8.47
CA GLN A 19 6.06 -13.16 -9.42
C GLN A 19 5.81 -14.53 -8.77
N ALA A 20 6.40 -14.80 -7.60
CA ALA A 20 6.19 -16.07 -6.90
C ALA A 20 4.73 -16.30 -6.51
N PHE A 21 4.06 -15.24 -6.01
CA PHE A 21 2.64 -15.30 -5.66
C PHE A 21 1.77 -15.43 -6.93
N ILE A 22 2.07 -14.67 -7.99
CA ILE A 22 1.38 -14.74 -9.27
C ILE A 22 1.41 -16.17 -9.83
N THR A 23 2.60 -16.78 -9.88
CA THR A 23 2.76 -18.16 -10.37
C THR A 23 1.87 -19.13 -9.58
N ARG A 24 1.84 -18.98 -8.25
CA ARG A 24 1.03 -19.83 -7.37
C ARG A 24 -0.48 -19.62 -7.59
N ALA A 25 -0.93 -18.37 -7.66
CA ALA A 25 -2.34 -18.03 -7.85
C ALA A 25 -2.87 -18.38 -9.25
N SER A 26 -1.99 -18.45 -10.26
CA SER A 26 -2.36 -18.72 -11.65
C SER A 26 -2.93 -20.13 -11.88
N SER A 27 -2.76 -21.07 -10.93
CA SER A 27 -3.45 -22.36 -10.98
C SER A 27 -4.97 -22.21 -10.93
N GLU A 28 -5.48 -21.21 -10.21
CA GLU A 28 -6.89 -21.02 -9.89
C GLU A 28 -7.50 -19.75 -10.49
N PHE A 29 -6.68 -18.71 -10.70
CA PHE A 29 -7.11 -17.40 -11.16
C PHE A 29 -6.46 -16.99 -12.49
N ASP A 30 -7.15 -16.12 -13.23
CA ASP A 30 -6.54 -15.30 -14.27
C ASP A 30 -5.93 -14.04 -13.58
N VAL A 31 -4.60 -14.02 -13.45
CA VAL A 31 -3.91 -13.08 -12.56
C VAL A 31 -3.33 -11.89 -13.33
N HIS A 32 -3.76 -10.69 -12.95
CA HIS A 32 -3.30 -9.41 -13.48
C HIS A 32 -2.64 -8.59 -12.38
N CYS A 33 -1.34 -8.27 -12.51
CA CYS A 33 -0.65 -7.38 -11.59
C CYS A 33 -0.59 -5.98 -12.19
N VAL A 34 -1.27 -5.02 -11.56
CA VAL A 34 -1.32 -3.62 -12.00
C VAL A 34 -0.18 -2.85 -11.33
N GLU A 35 0.88 -2.59 -12.10
CA GLU A 35 1.95 -1.71 -11.65
C GLU A 35 1.46 -0.26 -11.64
N MET A 36 1.76 0.47 -10.55
CA MET A 36 1.36 1.86 -10.42
C MET A 36 2.40 2.79 -11.07
N PRO A 37 2.01 3.98 -11.54
CA PRO A 37 2.94 4.97 -12.05
C PRO A 37 4.13 5.22 -11.13
N CYS A 38 5.32 5.35 -11.69
CA CYS A 38 6.64 5.36 -11.07
C CYS A 38 7.19 3.98 -10.65
N PHE A 39 6.51 2.89 -10.97
CA PHE A 39 6.98 1.54 -10.61
C PHE A 39 6.90 0.59 -11.81
N GLY A 40 7.86 -0.34 -11.88
CA GLY A 40 7.95 -1.29 -12.97
C GLY A 40 8.09 -0.60 -14.33
N ASN A 41 7.20 -0.93 -15.26
CA ASN A 41 7.18 -0.35 -16.60
C ASN A 41 6.29 0.90 -16.73
N GLU A 42 5.56 1.29 -15.66
CA GLU A 42 4.70 2.48 -15.70
C GLU A 42 5.52 3.75 -15.42
N PRO A 43 5.53 4.71 -16.36
CA PRO A 43 6.28 5.95 -16.19
C PRO A 43 5.75 6.77 -15.02
N CYS A 44 6.61 7.63 -14.45
CA CYS A 44 6.15 8.62 -13.50
C CYS A 44 5.27 9.68 -14.19
N PRO A 45 4.24 10.18 -13.51
CA PRO A 45 3.49 11.32 -14.00
C PRO A 45 4.36 12.59 -13.99
N THR A 46 4.01 13.56 -14.80
CA THR A 46 4.69 14.86 -14.86
C THR A 46 4.33 15.79 -13.69
N THR A 47 3.22 15.48 -12.99
CA THR A 47 2.70 16.25 -11.85
C THR A 47 2.70 15.41 -10.59
N VAL A 48 2.58 16.05 -9.41
CA VAL A 48 2.55 15.36 -8.12
C VAL A 48 1.16 14.78 -7.87
N TRP A 49 1.02 13.48 -8.11
CA TRP A 49 -0.20 12.74 -7.88
C TRP A 49 -0.48 12.51 -6.38
N GLY A 50 -1.75 12.40 -6.01
CA GLY A 50 -2.25 11.89 -4.73
C GLY A 50 -3.09 10.64 -4.94
N ILE A 51 -3.80 10.23 -3.91
CA ILE A 51 -4.59 8.98 -3.92
C ILE A 51 -5.71 9.04 -4.97
N GLU A 52 -6.27 10.20 -5.25
CA GLU A 52 -7.36 10.37 -6.22
C GLU A 52 -6.89 10.03 -7.64
N GLU A 53 -5.77 10.60 -8.06
CA GLU A 53 -5.23 10.37 -9.40
C GLU A 53 -4.79 8.90 -9.59
N TYR A 54 -4.23 8.28 -8.55
CA TYR A 54 -3.92 6.85 -8.55
C TYR A 54 -5.17 5.96 -8.59
N ALA A 55 -6.25 6.36 -7.92
CA ALA A 55 -7.52 5.63 -7.94
C ALA A 55 -8.13 5.64 -9.35
N GLU A 56 -8.10 6.78 -10.05
CA GLU A 56 -8.60 6.89 -11.41
C GLU A 56 -7.74 6.09 -12.41
N PHE A 57 -6.42 6.09 -12.24
CA PHE A 57 -5.54 5.21 -13.00
C PHE A 57 -5.90 3.74 -12.80
N LEU A 58 -6.12 3.30 -11.55
CA LEU A 58 -6.53 1.94 -11.25
C LEU A 58 -7.91 1.61 -11.86
N ARG A 59 -8.87 2.54 -11.81
CA ARG A 59 -10.19 2.39 -12.47
C ARG A 59 -10.02 2.03 -13.95
N THR A 60 -9.22 2.81 -14.66
CA THR A 60 -8.96 2.59 -16.09
C THR A 60 -8.36 1.20 -16.36
N LYS A 61 -7.38 0.77 -15.53
CA LYS A 61 -6.76 -0.56 -15.68
C LYS A 61 -7.77 -1.69 -15.41
N ILE A 62 -8.61 -1.57 -14.38
CA ILE A 62 -9.66 -2.57 -14.08
C ILE A 62 -10.66 -2.67 -15.24
N GLN A 63 -11.11 -1.54 -15.78
CA GLN A 63 -12.03 -1.52 -16.90
C GLN A 63 -11.45 -2.20 -18.14
N VAL A 64 -10.18 -1.96 -18.46
CA VAL A 64 -9.48 -2.62 -19.56
C VAL A 64 -9.40 -4.13 -19.34
N ILE A 65 -9.03 -4.60 -18.13
CA ILE A 65 -8.95 -6.01 -17.79
C ILE A 65 -10.32 -6.70 -17.94
N LYS A 66 -11.39 -6.05 -17.47
CA LYS A 66 -12.75 -6.60 -17.50
C LYS A 66 -13.44 -6.49 -18.86
N LYS A 67 -12.99 -5.61 -19.77
CA LYS A 67 -13.68 -5.33 -21.04
C LYS A 67 -13.96 -6.57 -21.89
N SER A 68 -13.12 -7.60 -21.78
CA SER A 68 -13.21 -8.83 -22.57
C SER A 68 -13.76 -10.02 -21.77
N SER A 69 -14.31 -9.80 -20.56
CA SER A 69 -14.68 -10.90 -19.68
C SER A 69 -15.91 -10.58 -18.81
N ASN A 70 -16.84 -11.54 -18.77
CA ASN A 70 -17.96 -11.55 -17.81
C ASN A 70 -17.62 -12.30 -16.51
N GLN A 71 -16.34 -12.58 -16.27
CA GLN A 71 -15.89 -13.32 -15.09
C GLN A 71 -15.96 -12.45 -13.83
N LYS A 72 -16.22 -13.09 -12.68
CA LYS A 72 -16.06 -12.44 -11.38
C LYS A 72 -14.61 -11.97 -11.23
N ALA A 73 -14.42 -10.76 -10.70
CA ALA A 73 -13.13 -10.13 -10.51
C ALA A 73 -12.90 -9.79 -9.04
N TYR A 74 -11.76 -10.19 -8.50
CA TYR A 74 -11.37 -9.93 -7.12
C TYR A 74 -10.11 -9.08 -7.09
N LEU A 75 -10.04 -8.14 -6.13
CA LEU A 75 -8.92 -7.24 -5.98
C LEU A 75 -8.10 -7.59 -4.74
N LEU A 76 -6.83 -7.95 -4.91
CA LEU A 76 -5.86 -8.09 -3.82
C LEU A 76 -4.98 -6.86 -3.77
N ALA A 77 -5.14 -6.05 -2.74
CA ALA A 77 -4.43 -4.78 -2.59
C ALA A 77 -3.54 -4.76 -1.34
N HIS A 78 -2.26 -4.40 -1.51
CA HIS A 78 -1.29 -4.36 -0.44
C HIS A 78 -0.88 -2.92 -0.11
N SER A 79 -0.83 -2.59 1.19
CA SER A 79 -0.24 -1.34 1.70
C SER A 79 -0.78 -0.09 0.99
N PHE A 80 0.06 0.63 0.22
CA PHE A 80 -0.32 1.76 -0.62
C PHE A 80 -1.39 1.39 -1.66
N GLY A 81 -1.27 0.21 -2.29
CA GLY A 81 -2.31 -0.30 -3.18
C GLY A 81 -3.67 -0.44 -2.47
N GLY A 82 -3.66 -0.81 -1.18
CA GLY A 82 -4.87 -0.85 -0.35
C GLY A 82 -5.49 0.53 -0.16
N GLN A 83 -4.69 1.57 0.06
CA GLN A 83 -5.17 2.95 0.17
C GLN A 83 -5.87 3.42 -1.12
N ILE A 84 -5.24 3.14 -2.28
CA ILE A 84 -5.80 3.44 -3.60
C ILE A 84 -7.12 2.70 -3.82
N SER A 85 -7.14 1.40 -3.53
CA SER A 85 -8.30 0.53 -3.77
C SER A 85 -9.50 0.90 -2.90
N VAL A 86 -9.27 1.27 -1.63
CA VAL A 86 -10.32 1.79 -0.74
C VAL A 86 -10.92 3.07 -1.29
N LYS A 87 -10.09 4.02 -1.76
CA LYS A 87 -10.58 5.26 -2.35
C LYS A 87 -11.40 4.99 -3.61
N LEU A 88 -10.92 4.13 -4.50
CA LEU A 88 -11.62 3.78 -5.73
C LEU A 88 -12.97 3.12 -5.46
N LEU A 89 -12.96 2.07 -4.63
CA LEU A 89 -14.14 1.23 -4.41
C LEU A 89 -15.18 1.88 -3.50
N SER A 90 -14.82 2.91 -2.74
CA SER A 90 -15.79 3.74 -2.05
C SER A 90 -16.61 4.63 -2.99
N GLN A 91 -16.09 4.93 -4.18
CA GLN A 91 -16.78 5.68 -5.23
C GLN A 91 -17.61 4.77 -6.13
N ASP A 92 -17.13 3.54 -6.38
CA ASP A 92 -17.77 2.56 -7.24
C ASP A 92 -17.41 1.13 -6.83
N SER A 93 -18.22 0.56 -5.95
CA SER A 93 -18.04 -0.81 -5.45
C SER A 93 -18.36 -1.90 -6.48
N THR A 94 -18.96 -1.55 -7.62
CA THR A 94 -19.37 -2.53 -8.66
C THR A 94 -18.21 -2.93 -9.59
N LEU A 95 -17.08 -2.26 -9.49
CA LEU A 95 -15.91 -2.54 -10.33
C LEU A 95 -15.35 -3.95 -10.13
N VAL A 96 -15.49 -4.51 -8.91
CA VAL A 96 -15.04 -5.87 -8.58
C VAL A 96 -16.03 -6.55 -7.64
N ASP A 97 -15.96 -7.88 -7.55
CA ASP A 97 -16.87 -8.71 -6.76
C ASP A 97 -16.39 -8.93 -5.31
N GLY A 98 -15.15 -8.55 -5.00
CA GLY A 98 -14.60 -8.64 -3.65
C GLY A 98 -13.23 -8.01 -3.53
N LEU A 99 -12.88 -7.59 -2.30
CA LEU A 99 -11.65 -6.90 -1.98
C LEU A 99 -10.89 -7.57 -0.85
N ILE A 100 -9.61 -7.84 -1.07
CA ILE A 100 -8.66 -8.31 -0.05
C ILE A 100 -7.64 -7.22 0.21
N LEU A 101 -7.53 -6.80 1.47
CA LEU A 101 -6.63 -5.76 1.93
C LEU A 101 -5.54 -6.36 2.82
N SER A 102 -4.32 -6.47 2.31
CA SER A 102 -3.15 -6.97 3.04
C SER A 102 -2.32 -5.81 3.59
N GLY A 103 -2.37 -5.59 4.91
CA GLY A 103 -1.67 -4.50 5.59
C GLY A 103 -1.92 -3.12 4.96
N PRO A 104 -3.19 -2.69 4.76
CA PRO A 104 -3.50 -1.50 3.99
C PRO A 104 -3.13 -0.22 4.72
N ALA A 105 -2.53 0.75 4.02
CA ALA A 105 -2.12 2.05 4.56
C ALA A 105 -3.31 3.05 4.58
N ILE A 106 -4.34 2.77 5.36
CA ILE A 106 -5.61 3.53 5.38
C ILE A 106 -5.46 4.90 6.05
N TYR A 107 -4.85 4.88 7.25
CA TYR A 107 -4.80 6.05 8.10
C TYR A 107 -3.56 6.88 7.83
N ARG A 108 -3.71 8.20 7.90
CA ARG A 108 -2.59 9.12 7.86
C ARG A 108 -1.53 8.69 8.87
N ARG A 109 -0.29 8.58 8.41
CA ARG A 109 0.85 8.23 9.27
C ARG A 109 1.00 9.30 10.37
N ARG A 110 0.70 8.93 11.61
CA ARG A 110 0.90 9.81 12.76
C ARG A 110 2.40 10.00 13.00
N TRP A 111 2.79 11.23 13.24
CA TRP A 111 4.14 11.53 13.70
C TRP A 111 4.41 10.76 15.01
N THR A 112 5.40 9.90 15.00
CA THR A 112 5.82 9.22 16.24
C THR A 112 6.59 10.20 17.12
N ILE A 113 6.58 9.97 18.43
CA ILE A 113 7.39 10.75 19.40
C ILE A 113 8.86 10.83 18.96
N LYS A 114 9.38 9.79 18.30
CA LYS A 114 10.71 9.80 17.66
C LYS A 114 10.85 10.94 16.65
N ASN A 115 9.89 11.16 15.77
CA ASN A 115 9.95 12.25 14.78
C ASN A 115 9.87 13.63 15.44
N LEU A 116 9.14 13.75 16.55
CA LEU A 116 9.04 14.98 17.33
C LEU A 116 10.37 15.34 17.99
N LEU A 117 11.15 14.36 18.45
CA LEU A 117 12.48 14.54 19.01
C LEU A 117 13.55 14.75 17.92
N PHE A 118 13.40 14.15 16.75
CA PHE A 118 14.37 14.28 15.65
C PHE A 118 14.39 15.67 15.00
N LEU A 119 13.25 16.37 14.94
CA LEU A 119 13.18 17.71 14.35
C LEU A 119 14.05 18.76 15.10
N PRO A 120 13.94 18.90 16.43
CA PRO A 120 14.82 19.81 17.16
C PRO A 120 16.29 19.37 17.11
N LEU A 121 16.57 18.04 17.12
CA LEU A 121 17.94 17.53 16.99
C LEU A 121 18.53 17.85 15.61
N ALA A 122 17.76 17.73 14.55
CA ALA A 122 18.18 18.08 13.19
C ALA A 122 18.42 19.60 13.04
N LYS A 123 17.59 20.45 13.65
CA LYS A 123 17.79 21.90 13.70
C LYS A 123 19.04 22.25 14.51
N LEU A 124 19.22 21.64 15.68
CA LEU A 124 20.41 21.83 16.51
C LEU A 124 21.69 21.40 15.76
N GLY A 125 21.67 20.27 15.08
CA GLY A 125 22.73 19.81 14.19
C GLY A 125 23.06 20.82 13.09
N THR A 126 22.04 21.42 12.47
CA THR A 126 22.24 22.43 11.42
C THR A 126 22.96 23.68 11.97
N ILE A 127 22.62 24.11 13.18
CA ILE A 127 23.25 25.24 13.87
C ILE A 127 24.69 24.89 14.27
N LEU A 128 24.89 23.69 14.84
CA LEU A 128 26.22 23.24 15.29
C LEU A 128 27.22 23.13 14.12
N PHE A 129 26.78 22.57 12.98
CA PHE A 129 27.59 22.41 11.78
C PHE A 129 27.69 23.70 10.92
N SER A 130 27.05 24.80 11.31
CA SER A 130 27.29 26.12 10.71
C SER A 130 28.55 26.80 11.25
N LEU A 131 29.08 26.34 12.40
CA LEU A 131 30.27 26.89 13.02
C LEU A 131 31.54 26.59 12.22
N PRO A 132 32.49 27.56 12.14
CA PRO A 132 33.79 27.33 11.51
C PRO A 132 34.50 26.13 12.17
N GLY A 133 35.05 25.21 11.37
CA GLY A 133 35.75 24.01 11.86
C GLY A 133 34.88 22.74 11.93
N LEU A 134 33.54 22.84 12.02
CA LEU A 134 32.64 21.67 12.06
C LEU A 134 31.95 21.38 10.72
N ARG A 135 32.10 22.27 9.72
CA ARG A 135 31.44 22.18 8.41
C ARG A 135 31.74 20.88 7.65
N GLY A 136 32.95 20.32 7.81
CA GLY A 136 33.34 19.07 7.14
C GLY A 136 32.54 17.83 7.57
N GLY A 137 32.00 17.83 8.82
CA GLY A 137 31.20 16.72 9.36
C GLY A 137 29.70 16.78 9.02
N ALA A 138 29.22 17.92 8.52
CA ALA A 138 27.79 18.17 8.27
C ALA A 138 27.15 17.15 7.32
N GLY A 139 27.88 16.72 6.28
CA GLY A 139 27.40 15.75 5.29
C GLY A 139 27.24 14.34 5.88
N ALA A 140 28.18 13.90 6.69
CA ALA A 140 28.15 12.60 7.35
C ALA A 140 27.05 12.55 8.43
N ALA A 141 26.98 13.58 9.28
CA ALA A 141 25.96 13.69 10.30
C ALA A 141 24.53 13.74 9.70
N ARG A 142 24.35 14.49 8.61
CA ARG A 142 23.09 14.54 7.87
C ARG A 142 22.72 13.17 7.30
N LYS A 143 23.65 12.43 6.69
CA LYS A 143 23.43 11.06 6.18
C LYS A 143 23.01 10.12 7.31
N ILE A 144 23.67 10.16 8.46
CA ILE A 144 23.35 9.31 9.61
C ILE A 144 21.96 9.66 10.17
N LEU A 145 21.66 10.94 10.37
CA LEU A 145 20.34 11.41 10.82
C LEU A 145 19.23 11.00 9.85
N TYR A 146 19.42 11.16 8.54
CA TYR A 146 18.44 10.72 7.56
C TYR A 146 18.28 9.20 7.53
N LYS A 147 19.36 8.44 7.70
CA LYS A 147 19.32 6.96 7.77
C LYS A 147 18.57 6.47 9.01
N LEU A 148 18.64 7.20 10.12
CA LEU A 148 17.93 6.89 11.36
C LEU A 148 16.47 7.37 11.36
N ALA A 149 16.17 8.47 10.67
CA ALA A 149 14.85 9.12 10.65
C ALA A 149 13.96 8.69 9.48
N ALA A 150 14.54 8.31 8.34
CA ALA A 150 13.79 8.00 7.12
C ALA A 150 13.46 6.52 7.01
N SER A 151 12.26 6.22 6.48
CA SER A 151 11.98 4.89 5.95
C SER A 151 12.91 4.65 4.75
N PRO A 152 13.35 3.40 4.50
CA PRO A 152 14.17 3.05 3.32
C PRO A 152 13.58 3.61 2.02
N ASP A 153 12.27 3.55 1.86
CA ASP A 153 11.53 4.01 0.68
C ASP A 153 11.73 5.51 0.37
N TYR A 154 11.93 6.36 1.39
CA TYR A 154 12.14 7.79 1.20
C TYR A 154 13.53 8.11 0.64
N ASN A 155 14.54 7.33 1.01
CA ASN A 155 15.93 7.57 0.59
C ASN A 155 16.17 7.16 -0.87
N GLU A 156 15.39 6.22 -1.39
CA GLU A 156 15.50 5.69 -2.75
C GLU A 156 14.71 6.49 -3.78
N THR A 157 13.95 7.51 -3.34
CA THR A 157 13.10 8.31 -4.24
C THR A 157 13.69 9.70 -4.50
N GLY A 158 13.70 10.11 -5.79
CA GLY A 158 14.07 11.46 -6.25
C GLY A 158 12.94 12.12 -7.07
N GLY A 159 13.06 13.44 -7.34
CA GLY A 159 12.15 14.15 -8.22
C GLY A 159 10.68 14.04 -7.83
N VAL A 160 9.78 13.97 -8.83
CA VAL A 160 8.32 13.89 -8.66
C VAL A 160 7.89 12.71 -7.78
N LYS A 161 8.56 11.57 -7.88
CA LYS A 161 8.26 10.37 -7.07
C LYS A 161 8.38 10.64 -5.57
N ARG A 162 9.39 11.43 -5.14
CA ARG A 162 9.56 11.83 -3.74
C ARG A 162 8.43 12.74 -3.26
N ASP A 163 7.99 13.66 -4.11
CA ASP A 163 6.92 14.58 -3.72
C ASP A 163 5.55 13.89 -3.71
N ILE A 164 5.33 12.93 -4.60
CA ILE A 164 4.20 11.99 -4.53
C ILE A 164 4.22 11.24 -3.19
N PHE A 165 5.35 10.64 -2.80
CA PHE A 165 5.47 9.91 -1.53
C PHE A 165 5.11 10.78 -0.33
N LYS A 166 5.59 12.04 -0.29
CA LYS A 166 5.23 13.01 0.75
C LYS A 166 3.75 13.34 0.77
N LYS A 167 3.11 13.45 -0.42
CA LYS A 167 1.68 13.76 -0.55
C LYS A 167 0.83 12.59 -0.05
N ILE A 168 1.05 11.36 -0.56
CA ILE A 168 0.24 10.19 -0.22
C ILE A 168 0.36 9.78 1.25
N THR A 169 1.54 9.90 1.87
CA THR A 169 1.74 9.55 3.29
C THR A 169 1.03 10.50 4.26
N LYS A 170 0.58 11.66 3.78
CA LYS A 170 -0.22 12.64 4.54
C LYS A 170 -1.72 12.45 4.33
N GLN A 171 -2.12 11.70 3.31
CA GLN A 171 -3.53 11.46 3.00
C GLN A 171 -4.09 10.35 3.89
N ASP A 172 -5.36 10.45 4.21
CA ASP A 172 -6.15 9.52 5.01
C ASP A 172 -7.38 9.13 4.18
N VAL A 173 -7.72 7.86 4.16
CA VAL A 173 -8.89 7.36 3.42
C VAL A 173 -9.88 6.64 4.34
N SER A 174 -9.78 6.89 5.66
CA SER A 174 -10.65 6.24 6.64
C SER A 174 -12.12 6.61 6.44
N ASP A 175 -12.41 7.83 5.97
CA ASP A 175 -13.77 8.27 5.69
C ASP A 175 -14.41 7.53 4.50
N CYS A 176 -13.60 6.84 3.69
CA CYS A 176 -14.07 5.99 2.59
C CYS A 176 -14.57 4.61 3.05
N LEU A 177 -14.15 4.13 4.23
CA LEU A 177 -14.41 2.76 4.68
C LEU A 177 -15.90 2.42 4.81
N PRO A 178 -16.78 3.28 5.37
CA PRO A 178 -18.21 2.98 5.50
C PRO A 178 -18.93 2.87 4.15
N HIS A 179 -18.32 3.36 3.07
CA HIS A 179 -18.90 3.39 1.73
C HIS A 179 -18.56 2.17 0.87
N LEU A 180 -17.77 1.23 1.40
CA LEU A 180 -17.45 -0.02 0.70
C LEU A 180 -18.66 -0.96 0.75
N GLN A 181 -19.35 -1.14 -0.39
CA GLN A 181 -20.58 -1.91 -0.52
C GLN A 181 -20.34 -3.30 -1.17
N LEU A 182 -19.19 -3.92 -0.89
CA LEU A 182 -18.80 -5.22 -1.42
C LEU A 182 -18.17 -6.08 -0.31
N PRO A 183 -18.06 -7.41 -0.49
CA PRO A 183 -17.34 -8.26 0.46
C PRO A 183 -15.87 -7.86 0.61
N VAL A 184 -15.41 -7.62 1.85
CA VAL A 184 -14.04 -7.20 2.15
C VAL A 184 -13.40 -8.12 3.19
N VAL A 185 -12.16 -8.55 2.93
CA VAL A 185 -11.31 -9.23 3.90
C VAL A 185 -10.07 -8.38 4.16
N LEU A 186 -9.78 -8.13 5.44
CA LEU A 186 -8.55 -7.45 5.84
C LEU A 186 -7.63 -8.45 6.52
N ILE A 187 -6.35 -8.41 6.15
CA ILE A 187 -5.32 -9.30 6.70
C ILE A 187 -4.19 -8.46 7.27
N ALA A 188 -3.78 -8.75 8.49
CA ALA A 188 -2.67 -8.07 9.15
C ALA A 188 -1.66 -9.07 9.72
N GLY A 189 -0.39 -8.69 9.69
CA GLY A 189 0.66 -9.35 10.46
C GLY A 189 0.83 -8.69 11.83
N ALA A 190 0.89 -9.46 12.91
CA ALA A 190 1.12 -8.92 14.24
C ALA A 190 2.51 -8.28 14.39
N ARG A 191 3.47 -8.69 13.54
CA ARG A 191 4.85 -8.16 13.51
C ARG A 191 5.08 -7.12 12.41
N ASP A 192 4.00 -6.57 11.83
CA ASP A 192 4.10 -5.51 10.84
C ASP A 192 4.61 -4.22 11.50
N ARG A 193 5.72 -3.67 10.94
CA ARG A 193 6.36 -2.44 11.42
C ARG A 193 5.97 -1.19 10.62
N TYR A 194 5.26 -1.36 9.51
CA TYR A 194 4.82 -0.27 8.62
C TYR A 194 3.37 0.11 8.89
N VAL A 195 2.48 -0.88 8.97
CA VAL A 195 1.06 -0.70 9.27
C VAL A 195 0.74 -1.52 10.53
N ARG A 196 0.27 -0.86 11.58
CA ARG A 196 -0.08 -1.54 12.82
C ARG A 196 -1.28 -2.46 12.59
N SER A 197 -1.22 -3.68 13.10
CA SER A 197 -2.36 -4.61 13.05
C SER A 197 -3.62 -4.03 13.71
N SER A 198 -3.47 -3.20 14.75
CA SER A 198 -4.57 -2.46 15.38
C SER A 198 -5.24 -1.45 14.44
N ASP A 199 -4.49 -0.83 13.53
CA ASP A 199 -5.06 0.09 12.53
C ASP A 199 -5.85 -0.71 11.48
N THR A 200 -5.34 -1.86 11.03
CA THR A 200 -6.08 -2.76 10.12
C THR A 200 -7.35 -3.31 10.79
N ALA A 201 -7.28 -3.71 12.06
CA ALA A 201 -8.45 -4.17 12.82
C ALA A 201 -9.49 -3.05 13.00
N ARG A 202 -9.03 -1.80 13.23
CA ARG A 202 -9.92 -0.63 13.29
C ARG A 202 -10.60 -0.37 11.95
N ALA A 203 -9.87 -0.50 10.83
CA ALA A 203 -10.43 -0.36 9.50
C ALA A 203 -11.50 -1.42 9.22
N ALA A 204 -11.26 -2.66 9.60
CA ALA A 204 -12.24 -3.75 9.45
C ALA A 204 -13.56 -3.45 10.19
N LYS A 205 -13.49 -2.86 11.39
CA LYS A 205 -14.69 -2.47 12.15
C LYS A 205 -15.49 -1.32 11.49
N ALA A 206 -14.84 -0.52 10.66
CA ALA A 206 -15.46 0.61 9.97
C ALA A 206 -16.09 0.23 8.61
N ILE A 207 -15.78 -0.96 8.09
CA ILE A 207 -16.32 -1.46 6.83
C ILE A 207 -17.53 -2.37 7.12
N PRO A 208 -18.68 -2.18 6.50
CA PRO A 208 -19.83 -3.06 6.67
C PRO A 208 -19.48 -4.51 6.30
N ASN A 209 -19.77 -5.44 7.21
CA ASN A 209 -19.59 -6.89 7.01
C ASN A 209 -18.18 -7.35 6.63
N ALA A 210 -17.13 -6.56 6.93
CA ALA A 210 -15.77 -6.96 6.65
C ALA A 210 -15.29 -8.07 7.61
N ARG A 211 -14.49 -8.98 7.09
CA ARG A 211 -13.77 -9.98 7.89
C ARG A 211 -12.34 -9.50 8.16
N PHE A 212 -11.81 -9.87 9.32
CA PHE A 212 -10.45 -9.54 9.73
C PHE A 212 -9.68 -10.80 10.15
N THR A 213 -8.52 -10.99 9.54
CA THR A 213 -7.59 -12.09 9.85
C THR A 213 -6.27 -11.52 10.34
N LEU A 214 -5.82 -11.98 11.51
CA LEU A 214 -4.52 -11.65 12.10
C LEU A 214 -3.60 -12.88 12.04
N THR A 215 -2.38 -12.71 11.53
CA THR A 215 -1.33 -13.72 11.62
C THR A 215 -0.23 -13.31 12.60
N GLU A 216 0.00 -14.11 13.64
CA GLU A 216 0.91 -13.79 14.76
C GLU A 216 2.38 -13.64 14.30
N THR A 217 2.79 -14.39 13.29
CA THR A 217 4.16 -14.37 12.76
C THR A 217 4.34 -13.43 11.56
N GLY A 218 3.22 -12.94 11.01
CA GLY A 218 3.20 -12.12 9.81
C GLY A 218 3.89 -10.77 9.99
N ARG A 219 4.63 -10.37 8.96
CA ARG A 219 5.20 -9.04 8.79
C ARG A 219 4.45 -8.29 7.68
N HIS A 220 4.91 -7.10 7.30
CA HIS A 220 4.27 -6.30 6.25
C HIS A 220 4.13 -7.05 4.91
N GLY A 221 5.17 -7.74 4.46
CA GLY A 221 5.19 -8.50 3.21
C GLY A 221 4.56 -9.91 3.34
N LEU A 222 3.27 -10.03 3.61
CA LEU A 222 2.57 -11.31 3.75
C LEU A 222 2.63 -12.15 2.47
N LEU A 223 2.72 -11.52 1.31
CA LEU A 223 2.90 -12.23 0.02
C LEU A 223 4.14 -13.14 -0.01
N HIS A 224 5.19 -12.82 0.75
CA HIS A 224 6.41 -13.60 0.82
C HIS A 224 6.41 -14.63 1.98
N THR A 225 5.75 -14.29 3.08
CA THR A 225 5.82 -15.10 4.31
C THR A 225 4.59 -15.97 4.53
N HIS A 226 3.45 -15.57 4.02
CA HIS A 226 2.16 -16.25 4.21
C HIS A 226 1.33 -16.25 2.90
N PRO A 227 1.90 -16.69 1.75
CA PRO A 227 1.17 -16.67 0.47
C PRO A 227 -0.07 -17.56 0.50
N ASP A 228 -0.04 -18.68 1.23
CA ASP A 228 -1.18 -19.60 1.35
C ASP A 228 -2.36 -18.95 2.09
N LEU A 229 -2.08 -18.18 3.14
CA LEU A 229 -3.11 -17.43 3.85
C LEU A 229 -3.81 -16.45 2.90
N LEU A 230 -3.05 -15.72 2.08
CA LEU A 230 -3.62 -14.79 1.10
C LEU A 230 -4.51 -15.53 0.10
N LEU A 231 -4.06 -16.68 -0.44
CA LEU A 231 -4.85 -17.48 -1.37
C LEU A 231 -6.13 -18.02 -0.73
N THR A 232 -6.05 -18.56 0.49
CA THR A 232 -7.22 -19.06 1.23
C THR A 232 -8.25 -17.95 1.44
N GLU A 233 -7.83 -16.75 1.78
CA GLU A 233 -8.75 -15.63 1.99
C GLU A 233 -9.36 -15.13 0.68
N ILE A 234 -8.62 -15.17 -0.43
CA ILE A 234 -9.18 -14.86 -1.75
C ILE A 234 -10.22 -15.91 -2.15
N GLN A 235 -9.91 -17.20 -2.00
CA GLN A 235 -10.82 -18.32 -2.31
C GLN A 235 -12.11 -18.20 -1.49
N SER A 236 -12.02 -17.82 -0.22
CA SER A 236 -13.19 -17.67 0.64
C SER A 236 -14.18 -16.62 0.12
N LEU A 237 -13.71 -15.59 -0.58
CA LEU A 237 -14.58 -14.60 -1.23
C LEU A 237 -15.22 -15.15 -2.52
N THR A 238 -14.56 -16.09 -3.20
CA THR A 238 -15.11 -16.67 -4.44
C THR A 238 -16.25 -17.66 -4.17
N THR A 239 -16.30 -18.22 -2.97
CA THR A 239 -17.29 -19.24 -2.55
C THR A 239 -18.47 -18.63 -1.78
N THR A 240 -18.39 -17.37 -1.40
CA THR A 240 -19.51 -16.65 -0.78
C THR A 240 -20.55 -16.34 -1.85
N PRO A 241 -21.83 -16.73 -1.64
CA PRO A 241 -22.91 -16.57 -2.59
C PRO A 241 -23.21 -15.10 -2.90
#